data_7f8bbd3bc78dff0e4471e0527dfc3eb4
#
_entry.id   7f8bbd3bc78dff0e4471e0527dfc3eb4
#
_cell.length_a   1.000
_cell.length_b   1.000
_cell.length_c   1.000
_cell.angle_alpha   90.00
_cell.angle_beta   90.00
_cell.angle_gamma   90.00
#
_symmetry.space_group_name_H-M   'P 1'
#
loop_
_entity.id
_entity.type
_entity.pdbx_description
1 polymer ?
#
loop_
_entity_poly.entity_id
_entity_poly.type
_entity_poly.pdbx_seq_one_letter_code
_entity_poly.pdbx_strand_id
1 'polypeptide(L)'
;MNKSMSLRQKVLLSDGLMGCVWIGLCAIKFWGLVNPIKNIVLGVDINVIIVSVVSMYCKSDKEDEMSKLNMMKAESGTYKLLRCIMVIALLFTFGNENITLDSNIIFPILFGITLIIKAILFIYYEKHGV
;
A
#
# COMPACT_ATOMS: atom_id res chain seq x y z
N MET A 1 -15.12 19.05 -18.92
CA MET A 1 -14.36 19.52 -17.75
C MET A 1 -13.37 18.41 -17.37
N ASN A 2 -12.12 18.47 -17.84
CA ASN A 2 -11.07 17.57 -17.35
C ASN A 2 -10.68 18.04 -15.95
N LYS A 3 -11.30 17.48 -14.94
CA LYS A 3 -10.92 17.72 -13.55
C LYS A 3 -9.60 16.96 -13.35
N SER A 4 -8.47 17.67 -13.44
CA SER A 4 -7.17 17.10 -13.07
C SER A 4 -7.20 16.75 -11.59
N MET A 5 -6.73 15.57 -11.27
CA MET A 5 -6.65 15.07 -9.89
C MET A 5 -5.38 15.61 -9.24
N SER A 6 -5.46 16.09 -8.00
CA SER A 6 -4.23 16.47 -7.29
C SER A 6 -3.31 15.26 -7.09
N LEU A 7 -1.99 15.46 -7.14
CA LEU A 7 -1.03 14.37 -6.96
C LEU A 7 -1.23 13.64 -5.64
N ARG A 8 -1.59 14.37 -4.58
CA ARG A 8 -1.95 13.82 -3.26
C ARG A 8 -3.14 12.85 -3.34
N GLN A 9 -4.22 13.25 -4.01
CA GLN A 9 -5.39 12.39 -4.21
C GLN A 9 -5.03 11.15 -5.02
N LYS A 10 -4.20 11.33 -6.05
CA LYS A 10 -3.73 10.22 -6.88
C LYS A 10 -2.97 9.18 -6.07
N VAL A 11 -1.98 9.59 -5.27
CA VAL A 11 -1.19 8.69 -4.43
C VAL A 11 -2.04 8.00 -3.35
N LEU A 12 -2.97 8.73 -2.72
CA LEU A 12 -3.90 8.12 -1.76
C LEU A 12 -4.78 7.06 -2.40
N LEU A 13 -5.33 7.33 -3.59
CA LEU A 13 -6.22 6.42 -4.27
C LEU A 13 -5.47 5.24 -4.91
N SER A 14 -4.28 5.47 -5.48
CA SER A 14 -3.51 4.39 -6.10
C SER A 14 -2.80 3.52 -5.07
N ASP A 15 -1.96 4.11 -4.24
CA ASP A 15 -1.10 3.36 -3.34
C ASP A 15 -1.78 3.07 -2.00
N GLY A 16 -2.42 4.08 -1.39
CA GLY A 16 -3.08 3.93 -0.09
C GLY A 16 -4.23 2.92 -0.11
N LEU A 17 -5.19 3.08 -1.02
CA LEU A 17 -6.32 2.16 -1.12
C LEU A 17 -5.90 0.77 -1.56
N MET A 18 -4.97 0.66 -2.54
CA MET A 18 -4.47 -0.64 -2.97
C MET A 18 -3.78 -1.38 -1.82
N GLY A 19 -3.02 -0.67 -0.98
CA GLY A 19 -2.42 -1.26 0.22
C GLY A 19 -3.47 -1.80 1.20
N CYS A 20 -4.57 -1.06 1.43
CA CYS A 20 -5.68 -1.52 2.27
C CYS A 20 -6.35 -2.78 1.72
N VAL A 21 -6.54 -2.88 0.39
CA VAL A 21 -7.10 -4.07 -0.27
C VAL A 21 -6.26 -5.30 0.00
N TRP A 22 -4.93 -5.21 -0.18
CA TRP A 22 -4.05 -6.34 0.07
C TRP A 22 -4.09 -6.83 1.52
N ILE A 23 -4.16 -5.92 2.49
CA ILE A 23 -4.33 -6.27 3.90
C ILE A 23 -5.72 -6.87 4.15
N GLY A 24 -6.77 -6.32 3.55
CA GLY A 24 -8.13 -6.82 3.64
C GLY A 24 -8.26 -8.26 3.13
N LEU A 25 -7.67 -8.57 1.96
CA LEU A 25 -7.65 -9.92 1.40
C LEU A 25 -6.93 -10.92 2.32
N CYS A 26 -5.85 -10.51 2.96
CA CYS A 26 -5.18 -11.34 3.96
C CYS A 26 -6.04 -11.58 5.19
N ALA A 27 -6.74 -10.56 5.68
CA ALA A 27 -7.63 -10.68 6.83
C ALA A 27 -8.79 -11.66 6.55
N ILE A 28 -9.38 -11.61 5.34
CA ILE A 28 -10.42 -12.58 4.91
C ILE A 28 -9.88 -14.01 4.99
N LYS A 29 -8.68 -14.22 4.50
CA LYS A 29 -8.05 -15.54 4.48
C LYS A 29 -7.73 -16.03 5.90
N PHE A 30 -7.23 -15.14 6.76
CA PHE A 30 -6.81 -15.47 8.12
C PHE A 30 -7.99 -15.76 9.05
N TRP A 31 -9.08 -14.98 8.97
CA TRP A 31 -10.24 -15.10 9.85
C TRP A 31 -11.29 -16.10 9.38
N GLY A 32 -11.13 -16.72 8.22
CA GLY A 32 -12.06 -17.75 7.74
C GLY A 32 -13.51 -17.24 7.66
N LEU A 33 -13.71 -16.02 7.15
CA LEU A 33 -15.02 -15.38 7.12
C LEU A 33 -16.10 -16.23 6.44
N VAL A 34 -17.29 -16.21 7.00
CA VAL A 34 -18.46 -16.92 6.47
C VAL A 34 -18.79 -16.44 5.06
N ASN A 35 -19.22 -17.36 4.19
CA ASN A 35 -19.39 -17.11 2.74
C ASN A 35 -20.11 -15.81 2.36
N PRO A 36 -21.24 -15.39 2.96
CA PRO A 36 -21.91 -14.15 2.56
C PRO A 36 -21.03 -12.91 2.82
N ILE A 37 -20.39 -12.85 3.98
CA ILE A 37 -19.50 -11.73 4.36
C ILE A 37 -18.28 -11.71 3.46
N LYS A 38 -17.66 -12.86 3.20
CA LYS A 38 -16.53 -13.01 2.29
C LYS A 38 -16.85 -12.46 0.90
N ASN A 39 -18.01 -12.78 0.34
CA ASN A 39 -18.39 -12.31 -0.99
C ASN A 39 -18.60 -10.79 -1.04
N ILE A 40 -19.16 -10.20 0.01
CA ILE A 40 -19.32 -8.74 0.12
C ILE A 40 -17.96 -8.06 0.16
N VAL A 41 -17.04 -8.54 1.00
CA VAL A 41 -15.70 -7.95 1.12
C VAL A 41 -14.93 -8.08 -0.19
N LEU A 42 -14.96 -9.25 -0.84
CA LEU A 42 -14.35 -9.43 -2.16
C LEU A 42 -14.94 -8.49 -3.21
N GLY A 43 -16.26 -8.27 -3.19
CA GLY A 43 -16.91 -7.31 -4.08
C GLY A 43 -16.44 -5.87 -3.84
N VAL A 44 -16.28 -5.46 -2.59
CA VAL A 44 -15.71 -4.15 -2.22
C VAL A 44 -14.25 -4.04 -2.69
N ASP A 45 -13.43 -5.05 -2.43
CA ASP A 45 -12.02 -5.08 -2.82
C ASP A 45 -11.84 -4.95 -4.34
N ILE A 46 -12.65 -5.65 -5.14
CA ILE A 46 -12.63 -5.54 -6.60
C ILE A 46 -12.94 -4.09 -7.04
N ASN A 47 -13.96 -3.46 -6.46
CA ASN A 47 -14.29 -2.06 -6.79
C ASN A 47 -13.15 -1.11 -6.42
N VAL A 48 -12.53 -1.31 -5.27
CA VAL A 48 -11.38 -0.50 -4.84
C VAL A 48 -10.17 -0.69 -5.76
N ILE A 49 -9.90 -1.93 -6.22
CA ILE A 49 -8.85 -2.20 -7.22
C ILE A 49 -9.13 -1.42 -8.52
N ILE A 50 -10.37 -1.45 -9.03
CA ILE A 50 -10.74 -0.71 -10.23
C ILE A 50 -10.50 0.79 -10.05
N VAL A 51 -10.95 1.37 -8.93
CA VAL A 51 -10.72 2.80 -8.62
C VAL A 51 -9.23 3.12 -8.53
N SER A 52 -8.43 2.27 -7.88
CA SER A 52 -6.99 2.46 -7.77
C SER A 52 -6.29 2.42 -9.13
N VAL A 53 -6.63 1.44 -9.96
CA VAL A 53 -6.08 1.31 -11.32
C VAL A 53 -6.47 2.52 -12.17
N VAL A 54 -7.74 2.92 -12.17
CA VAL A 54 -8.20 4.10 -12.91
C VAL A 54 -7.46 5.36 -12.44
N SER A 55 -7.24 5.53 -11.14
CA SER A 55 -6.51 6.67 -10.59
C SER A 55 -5.06 6.75 -11.06
N MET A 56 -4.39 5.62 -11.32
CA MET A 56 -3.03 5.60 -11.87
C MET A 56 -2.97 6.23 -13.27
N TYR A 57 -4.01 6.04 -14.09
CA TYR A 57 -4.07 6.56 -15.45
C TYR A 57 -4.65 7.99 -15.54
N CYS A 58 -5.24 8.51 -14.45
CA CYS A 58 -5.72 9.89 -14.43
C CYS A 58 -4.53 10.86 -14.51
N LYS A 59 -4.67 11.91 -15.34
CA LYS A 59 -3.69 13.01 -15.38
C LYS A 59 -3.73 13.73 -14.03
N SER A 60 -2.57 13.82 -13.37
CA SER A 60 -2.42 14.72 -12.23
C SER A 60 -2.21 16.16 -12.69
N ASP A 61 -2.52 17.13 -11.84
CA ASP A 61 -2.10 18.52 -12.01
C ASP A 61 -0.59 18.58 -12.24
N LYS A 62 -0.13 19.68 -12.88
CA LYS A 62 1.31 19.85 -13.15
C LYS A 62 2.11 19.49 -11.91
N GLU A 63 2.87 18.40 -12.03
CA GLU A 63 3.78 17.97 -10.99
C GLU A 63 4.81 19.08 -10.78
N ASP A 64 4.71 19.75 -9.66
CA ASP A 64 5.72 20.69 -9.21
C ASP A 64 7.02 19.91 -8.90
N GLU A 65 8.17 20.52 -9.13
CA GLU A 65 9.48 19.89 -8.85
C GLU A 65 9.57 19.41 -7.39
N MET A 66 8.99 20.18 -6.47
CA MET A 66 8.89 19.82 -5.05
C MET A 66 8.08 18.54 -4.82
N SER A 67 6.95 18.38 -5.50
CA SER A 67 6.14 17.16 -5.40
C SER A 67 6.87 15.91 -5.89
N LYS A 68 7.66 16.04 -6.97
CA LYS A 68 8.51 14.95 -7.47
C LYS A 68 9.59 14.58 -6.45
N LEU A 69 10.24 15.58 -5.89
CA LEU A 69 11.28 15.38 -4.86
C LEU A 69 10.69 14.69 -3.61
N ASN A 70 9.50 15.11 -3.18
CA ASN A 70 8.80 14.49 -2.04
C ASN A 70 8.41 13.04 -2.33
N MET A 71 8.02 12.73 -3.57
CA MET A 71 7.74 11.36 -4.01
C MET A 71 9.00 10.49 -3.96
N MET A 72 10.12 10.97 -4.47
CA MET A 72 11.40 10.26 -4.40
C MET A 72 11.87 10.04 -2.95
N LYS A 73 11.68 11.03 -2.08
CA LYS A 73 11.96 10.90 -0.63
C LYS A 73 11.08 9.83 0.02
N ALA A 74 9.79 9.82 -0.30
CA ALA A 74 8.84 8.82 0.20
C ALA A 74 9.22 7.41 -0.25
N GLU A 75 9.59 7.23 -1.51
CA GLU A 75 10.05 5.94 -2.05
C GLU A 75 11.34 5.47 -1.38
N SER A 76 12.32 6.35 -1.24
CA SER A 76 13.57 6.04 -0.54
C SER A 76 13.34 5.68 0.93
N GLY A 77 12.49 6.44 1.62
CA GLY A 77 12.11 6.17 3.01
C GLY A 77 11.40 4.82 3.16
N THR A 78 10.44 4.53 2.29
CA THR A 78 9.73 3.25 2.25
C THR A 78 10.68 2.08 2.05
N TYR A 79 11.63 2.21 1.11
CA TYR A 79 12.62 1.17 0.85
C TYR A 79 13.51 0.89 2.07
N LYS A 80 13.94 1.94 2.78
CA LYS A 80 14.74 1.80 4.01
C LYS A 80 13.96 1.07 5.10
N LEU A 81 12.71 1.47 5.33
CA LEU A 81 11.83 0.82 6.31
C LEU A 81 11.55 -0.64 5.97
N LEU A 82 11.23 -0.92 4.70
CA LEU A 82 10.98 -2.28 4.23
C LEU A 82 12.21 -3.18 4.45
N ARG A 83 13.42 -2.66 4.16
CA ARG A 83 14.67 -3.39 4.40
C ARG A 83 14.82 -3.75 5.88
N CYS A 84 14.56 -2.81 6.79
CA CYS A 84 14.61 -3.08 8.23
C CYS A 84 13.60 -4.14 8.64
N ILE A 85 12.36 -4.05 8.16
CA ILE A 85 11.30 -5.04 8.45
C ILE A 85 11.70 -6.43 7.95
N MET A 86 12.25 -6.52 6.74
CA MET A 86 12.71 -7.80 6.17
C MET A 86 13.86 -8.41 6.97
N VAL A 87 14.84 -7.61 7.40
CA VAL A 87 15.94 -8.10 8.23
C VAL A 87 15.43 -8.66 9.57
N ILE A 88 14.52 -7.91 10.21
CA ILE A 88 13.90 -8.37 11.48
C ILE A 88 13.12 -9.67 11.24
N ALA A 89 12.31 -9.75 10.18
CA ALA A 89 11.56 -10.97 9.85
C ALA A 89 12.47 -12.18 9.60
N LEU A 90 13.59 -11.97 8.90
CA LEU A 90 14.59 -13.02 8.68
C LEU A 90 15.24 -13.49 9.98
N LEU A 91 15.62 -12.57 10.88
CA LEU A 91 16.18 -12.93 12.16
C LEU A 91 15.21 -13.78 13.00
N PHE A 92 13.91 -13.45 12.97
CA PHE A 92 12.89 -14.24 13.66
C PHE A 92 12.71 -15.63 13.05
N THR A 93 12.74 -15.75 11.72
CA THR A 93 12.60 -17.05 11.05
C THR A 93 13.81 -17.95 11.24
N PHE A 94 15.02 -17.42 11.20
CA PHE A 94 16.23 -18.20 11.44
C PHE A 94 16.44 -18.55 12.93
N GLY A 95 15.89 -17.73 13.84
CA GLY A 95 15.98 -17.96 15.29
C GLY A 95 14.95 -18.97 15.84
N ASN A 96 13.90 -19.28 15.10
CA ASN A 96 12.81 -20.16 15.54
C ASN A 96 12.44 -21.18 14.45
N GLU A 97 12.90 -22.40 14.58
CA GLU A 97 12.61 -23.50 13.65
C GLU A 97 11.11 -23.85 13.55
N ASN A 98 10.31 -23.44 14.53
CA ASN A 98 8.88 -23.73 14.61
C ASN A 98 7.99 -22.69 13.89
N ILE A 99 8.55 -21.59 13.39
CA ILE A 99 7.79 -20.57 12.69
C ILE A 99 7.79 -20.89 11.18
N THR A 100 6.75 -21.58 10.74
CA THR A 100 6.48 -21.72 9.30
C THR A 100 5.69 -20.50 8.82
N LEU A 101 6.35 -19.61 8.11
CA LEU A 101 5.71 -18.44 7.52
C LEU A 101 5.02 -18.84 6.20
N ASP A 102 3.68 -18.81 6.19
CA ASP A 102 2.93 -19.03 4.93
C ASP A 102 3.16 -17.86 3.98
N SER A 103 3.91 -18.10 2.92
CA SER A 103 4.24 -17.10 1.89
C SER A 103 2.99 -16.49 1.25
N ASN A 104 1.90 -17.23 1.17
CA ASN A 104 0.63 -16.72 0.65
C ASN A 104 -0.03 -15.64 1.53
N ILE A 105 0.41 -15.50 2.76
CA ILE A 105 -0.08 -14.46 3.69
C ILE A 105 0.94 -13.34 3.81
N ILE A 106 2.23 -13.68 3.90
CA ILE A 106 3.29 -12.70 4.15
C ILE A 106 3.50 -11.76 2.98
N PHE A 107 3.58 -12.28 1.74
CA PHE A 107 3.83 -11.42 0.58
C PHE A 107 2.75 -10.35 0.38
N PRO A 108 1.44 -10.66 0.40
CA PRO A 108 0.41 -9.63 0.28
C PRO A 108 0.43 -8.63 1.43
N ILE A 109 0.71 -9.06 2.67
CA ILE A 109 0.84 -8.14 3.81
C ILE A 109 2.01 -7.19 3.62
N LEU A 110 3.20 -7.70 3.29
CA LEU A 110 4.39 -6.86 3.06
C LEU A 110 4.15 -5.87 1.92
N PHE A 111 3.52 -6.33 0.84
CA PHE A 111 3.18 -5.47 -0.30
C PHE A 111 2.18 -4.39 0.10
N GLY A 112 1.11 -4.74 0.81
CA GLY A 112 0.10 -3.80 1.30
C GLY A 112 0.71 -2.76 2.26
N ILE A 113 1.52 -3.20 3.23
CA ILE A 113 2.22 -2.30 4.15
C ILE A 113 3.15 -1.34 3.41
N THR A 114 3.88 -1.83 2.40
CA THR A 114 4.79 -1.00 1.59
C THR A 114 4.05 0.13 0.90
N LEU A 115 2.91 -0.15 0.28
CA LEU A 115 2.08 0.85 -0.39
C LEU A 115 1.52 1.89 0.59
N ILE A 116 1.05 1.45 1.75
CA ILE A 116 0.51 2.35 2.79
C ILE A 116 1.62 3.25 3.34
N ILE A 117 2.79 2.70 3.67
CA ILE A 117 3.93 3.49 4.16
C ILE A 117 4.33 4.55 3.13
N LYS A 118 4.41 4.18 1.84
CA LYS A 118 4.73 5.11 0.76
C LYS A 118 3.72 6.26 0.70
N ALA A 119 2.43 5.96 0.75
CA ALA A 119 1.37 6.98 0.74
C ALA A 119 1.46 7.91 1.97
N ILE A 120 1.69 7.37 3.16
CA ILE A 120 1.83 8.15 4.40
C ILE A 120 3.06 9.05 4.34
N LEU A 121 4.23 8.53 3.94
CA LEU A 121 5.47 9.30 3.85
C LEU A 121 5.35 10.41 2.81
N PHE A 122 4.71 10.15 1.67
CA PHE A 122 4.47 11.18 0.66
C PHE A 122 3.65 12.33 1.22
N ILE A 123 2.53 12.05 1.89
CA ILE A 123 1.66 13.07 2.51
C ILE A 123 2.42 13.83 3.60
N TYR A 124 3.24 13.13 4.38
CA TYR A 124 4.05 13.75 5.42
C TYR A 124 5.05 14.76 4.85
N TYR A 125 5.83 14.38 3.83
CA TYR A 125 6.79 15.27 3.19
C TYR A 125 6.13 16.43 2.47
N GLU A 126 5.00 16.20 1.82
CA GLU A 126 4.24 17.27 1.16
C GLU A 126 3.69 18.29 2.15
N LYS A 127 3.26 17.84 3.34
CA LYS A 127 2.72 18.73 4.38
C LYS A 127 3.80 19.55 5.08
N HIS A 128 4.98 19.00 5.28
CA HIS A 128 6.04 19.65 6.09
C HIS A 128 7.09 20.35 5.23
N GLY A 129 7.03 20.27 3.90
CA GLY A 129 7.93 21.00 2.99
C GLY A 129 9.41 20.64 3.15
N VAL A 130 9.72 19.38 3.53
CA VAL A 130 11.09 18.93 3.86
C VAL A 130 11.79 18.38 2.62
#